data_d403f88c15bd8cd05096ec52c9e3234a
#
_entry.id   d403f88c15bd8cd05096ec52c9e3234a
#
_cell.length_a   1.000
_cell.length_b   1.000
_cell.length_c   1.000
_cell.angle_alpha   90.00
_cell.angle_beta   90.00
_cell.angle_gamma   90.00
#
_symmetry.space_group_name_H-M   'P 1'
#
loop_
_entity.id
_entity.type
_entity.pdbx_description
1 polymer ?
#
loop_
_entity_poly.entity_id
_entity_poly.type
_entity_poly.pdbx_seq_one_letter_code
_entity_poly.pdbx_strand_id
1 'polypeptide(L)' 'MNTNDLKKNSKEELIIYIEKMSRDMTRLQKENLELRRNSQYQEDYIMKLKRDIERLNSDICGYMDILRQKN' A
#
# COMPACT_ATOMS: atom_id res chain seq x y z
N MET A 1 -16.77 -33.72 15.33
CA MET A 1 -16.76 -34.39 14.02
C MET A 1 -15.83 -35.61 14.06
N ASN A 2 -16.35 -36.76 13.72
CA ASN A 2 -15.45 -37.91 13.64
C ASN A 2 -14.90 -38.04 12.19
N THR A 3 -13.90 -38.87 12.03
CA THR A 3 -13.18 -39.07 10.78
C THR A 3 -14.07 -39.64 9.67
N ASN A 4 -15.13 -40.37 10.03
CA ASN A 4 -16.08 -40.95 9.08
C ASN A 4 -17.01 -39.90 8.50
N ASP A 5 -17.41 -38.89 9.26
CA ASP A 5 -18.21 -37.76 8.75
C ASP A 5 -17.38 -36.93 7.77
N LEU A 6 -16.12 -36.75 8.05
CA LEU A 6 -15.19 -36.11 7.13
C LEU A 6 -15.05 -36.87 5.81
N LYS A 7 -15.09 -38.21 5.85
CA LYS A 7 -15.01 -39.03 4.65
C LYS A 7 -16.31 -39.11 3.85
N LYS A 8 -17.48 -39.04 4.50
CA LYS A 8 -18.79 -39.21 3.84
C LYS A 8 -19.32 -37.93 3.24
N ASN A 9 -19.13 -36.80 3.89
CA ASN A 9 -19.60 -35.50 3.42
C ASN A 9 -18.54 -34.73 2.64
N SER A 10 -17.36 -35.33 2.51
CA SER A 10 -16.22 -34.48 2.50
C SER A 10 -15.71 -34.16 1.10
N LYS A 11 -15.98 -35.00 0.12
CA LYS A 11 -15.34 -34.77 -1.17
C LYS A 11 -15.90 -33.52 -1.86
N GLU A 12 -17.22 -33.39 -1.89
CA GLU A 12 -17.90 -32.25 -2.48
C GLU A 12 -17.73 -31.00 -1.61
N GLU A 13 -17.87 -31.13 -0.29
CA GLU A 13 -17.70 -30.02 0.64
C GLU A 13 -16.26 -29.49 0.64
N LEU A 14 -15.27 -30.41 0.60
CA LEU A 14 -13.87 -30.02 0.52
C LEU A 14 -13.54 -29.31 -0.79
N ILE A 15 -14.10 -29.75 -1.90
CA ILE A 15 -13.92 -29.10 -3.20
C ILE A 15 -14.50 -27.68 -3.15
N ILE A 16 -15.69 -27.51 -2.62
CA ILE A 16 -16.32 -26.18 -2.46
C ILE A 16 -15.48 -25.29 -1.56
N TYR A 17 -14.95 -25.84 -0.46
CA TYR A 17 -14.10 -25.10 0.45
C TYR A 17 -12.80 -24.67 -0.20
N ILE A 18 -12.16 -25.56 -0.95
CA ILE A 18 -10.92 -25.24 -1.69
C ILE A 18 -11.17 -24.16 -2.75
N GLU A 19 -12.27 -24.27 -3.49
CA GLU A 19 -12.65 -23.27 -4.48
C GLU A 19 -12.86 -21.89 -3.87
N LYS A 20 -13.55 -21.85 -2.72
CA LYS A 20 -13.76 -20.62 -1.99
C LYS A 20 -12.45 -20.03 -1.51
N MET A 21 -11.58 -20.82 -0.94
CA MET A 21 -10.27 -20.37 -0.48
C MET A 21 -9.43 -19.85 -1.63
N SER A 22 -9.44 -20.54 -2.78
CA SER A 22 -8.72 -20.09 -3.97
C SER A 22 -9.21 -18.74 -4.47
N ARG A 23 -10.52 -18.52 -4.47
CA ARG A 23 -11.09 -17.23 -4.85
C ARG A 23 -10.70 -16.14 -3.86
N ASP A 24 -10.75 -16.45 -2.56
CA ASP A 24 -10.35 -15.51 -1.52
C ASP A 24 -8.86 -15.15 -1.64
N MET A 25 -8.01 -16.12 -1.92
CA MET A 25 -6.58 -15.87 -2.14
C MET A 25 -6.34 -14.94 -3.33
N THR A 26 -7.03 -15.19 -4.45
CA THR A 26 -6.90 -14.35 -5.64
C THR A 26 -7.34 -12.91 -5.34
N ARG A 27 -8.46 -12.75 -4.65
CA ARG A 27 -8.96 -11.45 -4.23
C ARG A 27 -7.97 -10.72 -3.33
N LEU A 28 -7.44 -11.41 -2.32
CA LEU A 28 -6.49 -10.85 -1.37
C LEU A 28 -5.18 -10.46 -2.05
N GLN A 29 -4.71 -11.26 -3.00
CA GLN A 29 -3.52 -10.92 -3.78
C GLN A 29 -3.72 -9.65 -4.60
N LYS A 30 -4.90 -9.51 -5.21
CA LYS A 30 -5.24 -8.31 -5.98
C LYS A 30 -5.31 -7.08 -5.07
N GLU A 31 -6.00 -7.19 -3.94
CA GLU A 31 -6.09 -6.11 -2.96
C GLU A 31 -4.70 -5.70 -2.45
N ASN A 32 -3.84 -6.68 -2.21
CA ASN A 32 -2.48 -6.43 -1.75
C ASN A 32 -1.66 -5.65 -2.79
N LEU A 33 -1.78 -6.01 -4.06
CA LEU A 33 -1.13 -5.28 -5.15
C LEU A 33 -1.63 -3.84 -5.24
N GLU A 34 -2.92 -3.63 -5.12
CA GLU A 34 -3.52 -2.29 -5.14
C GLU A 34 -3.03 -1.44 -3.96
N LEU A 35 -2.96 -2.03 -2.77
CA LEU A 35 -2.44 -1.35 -1.58
C LEU A 35 -0.97 -0.98 -1.74
N ARG A 36 -0.17 -1.86 -2.31
CA ARG A 36 1.25 -1.58 -2.58
C ARG A 36 1.43 -0.44 -3.56
N ARG A 37 0.61 -0.41 -4.63
CA ARG A 37 0.64 0.69 -5.60
C ARG A 37 0.26 2.01 -4.95
N ASN A 38 -0.80 2.02 -4.16
CA ASN A 38 -1.23 3.23 -3.44
C ASN A 38 -0.15 3.70 -2.47
N SER A 39 0.49 2.78 -1.76
CA SER A 39 1.60 3.10 -0.86
C SER A 39 2.77 3.73 -1.63
N GLN A 40 3.09 3.20 -2.80
CA GLN A 40 4.17 3.74 -3.64
C GLN A 40 3.84 5.16 -4.12
N TYR A 41 2.60 5.40 -4.55
CA TYR A 41 2.16 6.74 -4.94
C TYR A 41 2.27 7.74 -3.80
N GLN A 42 1.88 7.31 -2.59
CA GLN A 42 1.99 8.16 -1.40
C GLN A 42 3.44 8.50 -1.07
N GLU A 43 4.34 7.50 -1.15
CA GLU A 43 5.78 7.71 -0.93
C GLU A 43 6.37 8.68 -1.94
N ASP A 44 6.03 8.53 -3.22
CA ASP A 44 6.51 9.42 -4.28
C ASP A 44 6.02 10.85 -4.06
N TYR A 45 4.76 11.00 -3.65
CA TYR A 45 4.17 12.30 -3.34
C TYR A 45 4.87 12.97 -2.14
N ILE A 46 5.13 12.20 -1.10
CA ILE A 46 5.86 12.68 0.08
C ILE A 46 7.26 13.14 -0.30
N MET A 47 7.97 12.38 -1.12
CA MET A 47 9.29 12.76 -1.60
C MET A 47 9.26 14.06 -2.40
N LYS A 48 8.25 14.22 -3.24
CA LYS A 48 8.06 15.47 -4.00
C LYS A 48 7.84 16.65 -3.07
N LEU A 49 6.97 16.48 -2.07
CA LEU A 49 6.72 17.54 -1.09
C LEU A 49 7.97 17.92 -0.31
N LYS A 50 8.78 16.94 0.07
CA LYS A 50 10.05 17.20 0.77
C LYS A 50 11.01 18.03 -0.09
N ARG A 51 11.12 17.70 -1.38
CA ARG A 51 11.94 18.47 -2.31
C ARG A 51 11.43 19.91 -2.46
N ASP A 52 10.13 20.08 -2.54
CA ASP A 52 9.52 21.41 -2.64
C ASP A 52 9.79 22.23 -1.39
N ILE A 53 9.70 21.61 -0.21
CA ILE A 53 10.00 22.26 1.07
C ILE A 53 11.49 22.69 1.11
N GLU A 54 12.39 21.83 0.72
CA GLU A 54 13.82 22.15 0.68
C GLU A 54 14.12 23.31 -0.26
N ARG A 55 13.50 23.31 -1.44
CA ARG A 55 13.66 24.40 -2.39
C ARG A 55 13.11 25.72 -1.84
N LEU A 56 11.92 25.70 -1.25
CA LEU A 56 11.33 26.89 -0.66
C LEU A 56 12.14 27.42 0.51
N ASN A 57 12.67 26.54 1.35
CA ASN A 57 13.57 26.96 2.44
C ASN A 57 14.84 27.61 1.91
N SER A 58 15.41 27.05 0.85
CA SER A 58 16.58 27.63 0.20
C SER A 58 16.27 29.02 -0.37
N ASP A 59 15.11 29.19 -1.01
CA ASP A 59 14.65 30.47 -1.56
C ASP A 59 14.46 31.49 -0.44
N ILE A 60 13.84 31.09 0.66
CA ILE A 60 13.64 31.97 1.83
C ILE A 60 14.98 32.43 2.38
N CYS A 61 15.93 31.52 2.55
CA CYS A 61 17.27 31.87 3.05
C CYS A 61 17.96 32.86 2.11
N GLY A 62 17.83 32.66 0.79
CA GLY A 62 18.37 33.59 -0.21
C GLY A 62 17.78 34.99 -0.10
N TYR A 63 16.46 35.07 0.03
CA TYR A 63 15.78 36.36 0.19
C TYR A 63 16.14 37.04 1.50
N MET A 64 16.27 36.30 2.59
CA MET A 64 16.68 36.83 3.88
C MET A 64 18.10 37.42 3.81
N ASP A 65 19.02 36.76 3.11
CA ASP A 65 20.37 37.25 2.92
C ASP A 65 20.39 38.56 2.12
N ILE A 66 19.57 38.67 1.08
CA ILE A 66 19.43 39.89 0.30
C ILE A 66 18.90 41.03 1.18
N LEU A 67 17.92 40.76 2.00
CA LEU A 67 17.37 41.78 2.93
C LEU A 67 18.40 42.24 3.94
N ARG A 68 19.23 41.36 4.46
CA ARG A 68 20.31 41.70 5.37
C ARG A 68 21.37 42.59 4.72
N GLN A 69 21.70 42.31 3.46
CA GLN A 69 22.67 43.08 2.72
C GLN A 69 22.23 44.52 2.42
N LYS A 70 20.90 44.74 2.27
CA LYS A 70 20.36 46.07 2.01
C LYS A 70 20.28 46.98 3.23
N ASN A 71 20.39 46.39 4.40
CA ASN A 71 20.38 47.15 5.65
C ASN A 71 21.78 47.36 6.18
#